data_25f1f4b198d8bcb5b68e33a9806d33bc
#
_entry.id   25f1f4b198d8bcb5b68e33a9806d33bc
#
_cell.length_a   1.000
_cell.length_b   1.000
_cell.length_c   1.000
_cell.angle_alpha   90.00
_cell.angle_beta   90.00
_cell.angle_gamma   90.00
#
_symmetry.space_group_name_H-M   'P 1'
#
loop_
_entity.id
_entity.type
_entity.pdbx_description
1 polymer ?
#
loop_
_entity_poly.entity_id
_entity_poly.type
_entity_poly.pdbx_seq_one_letter_code
_entity_poly.pdbx_strand_id
1 'polypeptide(L)'
;AIVNRVGHKFPSGVGFRRAFITFEVLDGDGEVLWASGRTDNVGRLVDGAGTPIAGEDWWGPSCSVPADRATRAHQPHFQSVTAESQAQIYQELVSTPPDRAEVTCGHDAKPEGILTTSFLSICAEVKDNRLLPVGYLPLPERKEIARAFGAGDDLAEDSGSTAVGEDPDYRTGGGDNLTYVVPRDALTGTPASVRARLYYQATPPFFLQDRFCSARGPDTDRLHWLTGHLDLEGSPAEDWKLLVADSGPVKIGN
;
A
#
# COMPACT_ATOMS: atom_id res chain seq x y z
N ALA A 1 -12.40 -1.55 -11.75
CA ALA A 1 -12.31 -0.21 -11.18
C ALA A 1 -12.64 -0.23 -9.69
N ILE A 2 -11.96 0.59 -8.92
CA ILE A 2 -12.28 0.87 -7.52
C ILE A 2 -12.74 2.33 -7.45
N VAL A 3 -13.86 2.57 -6.73
CA VAL A 3 -14.42 3.93 -6.59
C VAL A 3 -14.32 4.36 -5.13
N ASN A 4 -13.68 5.50 -4.88
CA ASN A 4 -13.58 6.08 -3.55
C ASN A 4 -14.67 7.13 -3.30
N ARG A 5 -15.67 6.78 -2.49
CA ARG A 5 -16.81 7.64 -2.13
C ARG A 5 -16.76 8.19 -0.70
N VAL A 6 -15.62 8.07 -0.01
CA VAL A 6 -15.52 8.46 1.41
C VAL A 6 -15.17 9.94 1.65
N GLY A 7 -15.07 10.76 0.62
CA GLY A 7 -14.85 12.20 0.75
C GLY A 7 -13.43 12.65 1.12
N HIS A 8 -12.49 11.72 1.23
CA HIS A 8 -11.06 11.97 1.49
C HIS A 8 -10.21 10.88 0.83
N LYS A 9 -8.89 11.06 0.77
CA LYS A 9 -7.96 10.01 0.30
C LYS A 9 -8.15 8.71 1.10
N PHE A 10 -8.10 7.57 0.42
CA PHE A 10 -8.19 6.25 1.06
C PHE A 10 -6.94 5.40 0.75
N PRO A 11 -6.33 4.75 1.77
CA PRO A 11 -6.62 4.86 3.19
C PRO A 11 -6.33 6.26 3.76
N SER A 12 -7.01 6.62 4.86
CA SER A 12 -6.86 7.91 5.52
C SER A 12 -6.16 7.81 6.87
N GLY A 13 -5.81 8.95 7.44
CA GLY A 13 -5.16 9.08 8.73
C GLY A 13 -3.65 9.04 8.58
N VAL A 14 -2.98 8.22 9.40
CA VAL A 14 -1.52 8.18 9.46
C VAL A 14 -0.89 7.51 8.23
N GLY A 15 0.22 8.05 7.73
CA GLY A 15 0.83 7.66 6.46
C GLY A 15 1.30 6.21 6.36
N PHE A 16 1.51 5.50 7.46
CA PHE A 16 1.90 4.09 7.39
C PHE A 16 0.73 3.11 7.10
N ARG A 17 -0.52 3.56 7.15
CA ARG A 17 -1.67 2.72 6.80
C ARG A 17 -1.70 2.47 5.31
N ARG A 18 -2.11 1.25 4.93
CA ARG A 18 -2.23 0.89 3.53
C ARG A 18 -3.51 0.14 3.22
N ALA A 19 -3.93 0.20 1.96
CA ALA A 19 -4.90 -0.69 1.38
C ALA A 19 -4.28 -1.34 0.15
N PHE A 20 -4.74 -2.54 -0.20
CA PHE A 20 -4.23 -3.26 -1.36
C PHE A 20 -5.31 -4.13 -1.99
N ILE A 21 -5.10 -4.47 -3.25
CA ILE A 21 -5.99 -5.36 -3.98
C ILE A 21 -5.42 -6.77 -3.97
N THR A 22 -6.24 -7.73 -3.55
CA THR A 22 -6.06 -9.14 -3.92
C THR A 22 -6.91 -9.42 -5.15
N PHE A 23 -6.27 -9.88 -6.22
CA PHE A 23 -6.94 -10.31 -7.44
C PHE A 23 -6.65 -11.78 -7.68
N GLU A 24 -7.69 -12.55 -7.95
CA GLU A 24 -7.66 -14.00 -8.11
C GLU A 24 -8.29 -14.42 -9.42
N VAL A 25 -7.67 -15.41 -10.08
CA VAL A 25 -8.26 -16.19 -11.16
C VAL A 25 -8.64 -17.54 -10.60
N LEU A 26 -9.91 -17.92 -10.74
CA LEU A 26 -10.49 -19.11 -10.14
C LEU A 26 -10.94 -20.08 -11.22
N ASP A 27 -10.84 -21.38 -10.92
CA ASP A 27 -11.40 -22.45 -11.76
C ASP A 27 -12.92 -22.63 -11.53
N GLY A 28 -13.50 -23.70 -12.10
CA GLY A 28 -14.91 -24.03 -11.98
C GLY A 28 -15.35 -24.44 -10.58
N ASP A 29 -14.43 -24.91 -9.75
CA ASP A 29 -14.67 -25.35 -8.37
C ASP A 29 -14.37 -24.23 -7.35
N GLY A 30 -13.83 -23.08 -7.82
CA GLY A 30 -13.48 -21.93 -7.01
C GLY A 30 -12.07 -21.99 -6.45
N GLU A 31 -11.24 -22.91 -6.90
CA GLU A 31 -9.83 -22.99 -6.52
C GLU A 31 -9.00 -21.91 -7.24
N VAL A 32 -7.97 -21.40 -6.56
CA VAL A 32 -7.14 -20.31 -7.07
C VAL A 32 -6.09 -20.85 -8.03
N LEU A 33 -6.16 -20.42 -9.29
CA LEU A 33 -5.19 -20.76 -10.33
C LEU A 33 -4.04 -19.76 -10.42
N TRP A 34 -4.30 -18.50 -10.07
CA TRP A 34 -3.35 -17.40 -10.06
C TRP A 34 -3.82 -16.30 -9.15
N ALA A 35 -2.92 -15.64 -8.43
CA ALA A 35 -3.29 -14.52 -7.58
C ALA A 35 -2.17 -13.51 -7.39
N SER A 36 -2.55 -12.24 -7.28
CA SER A 36 -1.70 -11.11 -6.87
C SER A 36 -2.25 -10.50 -5.59
N GLY A 37 -1.36 -10.00 -4.72
CA GLY A 37 -1.76 -9.34 -3.47
C GLY A 37 -2.25 -10.30 -2.38
N ARG A 38 -1.76 -11.55 -2.37
CA ARG A 38 -1.99 -12.50 -1.27
C ARG A 38 -1.18 -12.11 -0.05
N THR A 39 -1.61 -12.54 1.12
CA THR A 39 -0.89 -12.31 2.37
C THR A 39 -0.52 -13.63 3.04
N ASP A 40 0.54 -13.60 3.84
CA ASP A 40 0.84 -14.65 4.80
C ASP A 40 0.18 -14.34 6.16
N ASN A 41 0.38 -15.23 7.13
CA ASN A 41 -0.23 -15.16 8.46
C ASN A 41 0.25 -13.98 9.33
N VAL A 42 1.29 -13.26 8.94
CA VAL A 42 1.74 -12.02 9.61
C VAL A 42 1.39 -10.78 8.78
N GLY A 43 0.63 -10.94 7.69
CA GLY A 43 0.12 -9.85 6.87
C GLY A 43 1.09 -9.30 5.84
N ARG A 44 2.22 -10.00 5.56
CA ARG A 44 3.11 -9.62 4.44
C ARG A 44 2.46 -10.00 3.13
N LEU A 45 2.62 -9.16 2.13
CA LEU A 45 2.24 -9.52 0.77
C LEU A 45 3.23 -10.54 0.18
N VAL A 46 2.69 -11.59 -0.41
CA VAL A 46 3.48 -12.71 -0.95
C VAL A 46 3.04 -13.04 -2.38
N ASP A 47 3.95 -13.66 -3.13
CA ASP A 47 3.66 -14.24 -4.45
C ASP A 47 2.97 -15.62 -4.36
N GLY A 48 2.75 -16.28 -5.49
CA GLY A 48 2.11 -17.59 -5.57
C GLY A 48 2.88 -18.71 -4.85
N ALA A 49 4.17 -18.56 -4.64
CA ALA A 49 5.01 -19.49 -3.90
C ALA A 49 5.06 -19.19 -2.39
N GLY A 50 4.39 -18.11 -1.93
CA GLY A 50 4.44 -17.67 -0.54
C GLY A 50 5.70 -16.87 -0.19
N THR A 51 6.46 -16.42 -1.20
CA THR A 51 7.65 -15.58 -0.99
C THR A 51 7.23 -14.12 -0.85
N PRO A 52 7.73 -13.40 0.17
CA PRO A 52 7.46 -11.97 0.28
C PRO A 52 7.86 -11.20 -0.97
N ILE A 53 6.93 -10.39 -1.48
CA ILE A 53 7.20 -9.53 -2.65
C ILE A 53 8.10 -8.35 -2.27
N ALA A 54 8.60 -7.62 -3.29
CA ALA A 54 9.49 -6.47 -3.06
C ALA A 54 8.88 -5.46 -2.09
N GLY A 55 9.61 -5.16 -1.02
CA GLY A 55 9.19 -4.26 0.05
C GLY A 55 8.52 -4.94 1.25
N GLU A 56 8.33 -6.27 1.22
CA GLU A 56 7.69 -7.03 2.30
C GLU A 56 8.66 -7.91 3.12
N ASP A 57 9.95 -7.89 2.80
CA ASP A 57 10.99 -8.77 3.33
C ASP A 57 11.56 -8.37 4.70
N TRP A 58 10.96 -7.39 5.35
CA TRP A 58 11.51 -6.85 6.59
C TRP A 58 10.95 -7.43 7.89
N TRP A 59 9.85 -8.16 7.82
CA TRP A 59 9.39 -8.87 8.99
C TRP A 59 10.28 -10.10 9.23
N GLY A 60 10.94 -10.11 10.36
CA GLY A 60 11.78 -11.23 10.77
C GLY A 60 11.82 -11.40 12.28
N PRO A 61 11.99 -12.63 12.80
CA PRO A 61 11.99 -12.90 14.24
C PRO A 61 13.17 -12.25 14.98
N SER A 62 14.21 -11.85 14.25
CA SER A 62 15.44 -11.28 14.82
C SER A 62 15.52 -9.76 14.77
N CYS A 63 14.46 -9.05 14.33
CA CYS A 63 14.52 -7.63 14.06
C CYS A 63 15.69 -7.19 13.15
N SER A 64 16.13 -8.08 12.26
CA SER A 64 17.08 -7.74 11.22
C SER A 64 16.39 -6.84 10.21
N VAL A 65 16.64 -5.55 10.29
CA VAL A 65 16.22 -4.59 9.28
C VAL A 65 17.21 -4.69 8.14
N PRO A 66 16.78 -4.66 6.86
CA PRO A 66 17.71 -4.55 5.74
C PRO A 66 18.73 -3.45 6.00
N ALA A 67 20.01 -3.73 5.81
CA ALA A 67 21.11 -2.82 6.13
C ALA A 67 21.01 -1.49 5.38
N ASP A 68 20.30 -1.48 4.25
CA ASP A 68 20.10 -0.32 3.40
C ASP A 68 18.61 0.09 3.37
N ARG A 69 18.22 0.90 4.36
CA ARG A 69 16.90 1.52 4.40
C ARG A 69 16.69 2.57 3.32
N ALA A 70 17.76 3.18 2.80
CA ALA A 70 17.66 4.23 1.79
C ALA A 70 17.24 3.68 0.44
N THR A 71 17.64 2.44 0.12
CA THR A 71 17.29 1.76 -1.12
C THR A 71 16.13 0.78 -0.96
N ARG A 72 15.40 0.86 0.17
CA ARG A 72 14.30 -0.05 0.45
C ARG A 72 13.34 -0.16 -0.74
N ALA A 73 13.27 -1.34 -1.32
CA ALA A 73 12.31 -1.64 -2.35
C ALA A 73 10.87 -1.45 -1.83
N HIS A 74 10.01 -0.94 -2.67
CA HIS A 74 8.56 -0.87 -2.42
C HIS A 74 7.83 -1.09 -3.72
N GLN A 75 6.58 -1.54 -3.65
CA GLN A 75 5.76 -1.68 -4.84
C GLN A 75 5.46 -0.29 -5.43
N PRO A 76 5.71 -0.07 -6.72
CA PRO A 76 5.32 1.17 -7.38
C PRO A 76 3.79 1.29 -7.46
N HIS A 77 3.32 2.39 -8.04
CA HIS A 77 1.95 2.46 -8.51
C HIS A 77 1.83 1.71 -9.83
N PHE A 78 0.87 0.78 -9.92
CA PHE A 78 0.62 0.00 -11.12
C PHE A 78 -0.67 0.47 -11.80
N GLN A 79 -0.64 0.68 -13.12
CA GLN A 79 -1.83 0.73 -13.98
C GLN A 79 -2.14 -0.66 -14.56
N SER A 80 -1.13 -1.54 -14.59
CA SER A 80 -1.27 -2.92 -15.04
C SER A 80 -0.42 -3.84 -14.19
N VAL A 81 -1.03 -4.93 -13.73
CA VAL A 81 -0.39 -6.03 -12.98
C VAL A 81 -0.28 -7.24 -13.89
N THR A 82 0.92 -7.78 -14.02
CA THR A 82 1.24 -8.88 -14.95
C THR A 82 1.88 -10.09 -14.29
N ALA A 83 2.20 -10.00 -13.00
CA ALA A 83 2.85 -11.06 -12.24
C ALA A 83 2.32 -11.11 -10.79
N GLU A 84 2.37 -12.29 -10.19
CA GLU A 84 1.94 -12.51 -8.79
C GLU A 84 2.80 -11.73 -7.78
N SER A 85 4.06 -11.43 -8.15
CA SER A 85 4.98 -10.60 -7.34
C SER A 85 4.70 -9.11 -7.40
N GLN A 86 3.72 -8.66 -8.18
CA GLN A 86 3.25 -7.29 -8.27
C GLN A 86 1.93 -7.15 -7.51
N ALA A 87 1.82 -6.18 -6.63
CA ALA A 87 0.58 -5.87 -5.92
C ALA A 87 0.30 -4.38 -5.96
N GLN A 88 -0.93 -3.99 -6.35
CA GLN A 88 -1.35 -2.60 -6.22
C GLN A 88 -1.62 -2.29 -4.76
N ILE A 89 -0.77 -1.42 -4.20
CA ILE A 89 -0.85 -0.96 -2.81
C ILE A 89 -1.10 0.55 -2.81
N TYR A 90 -2.21 0.96 -2.20
CA TYR A 90 -2.56 2.35 -1.95
C TYR A 90 -2.01 2.76 -0.59
N GLN A 91 -1.03 3.66 -0.59
CA GLN A 91 -0.31 4.05 0.63
C GLN A 91 0.40 5.39 0.44
N GLU A 92 0.79 5.97 1.55
CA GLU A 92 1.75 7.06 1.61
C GLU A 92 3.07 6.53 2.17
N LEU A 93 4.17 6.82 1.49
CA LEU A 93 5.52 6.52 1.94
C LEU A 93 6.29 7.82 2.05
N VAL A 94 6.95 7.99 3.19
CA VAL A 94 7.73 9.19 3.51
C VAL A 94 9.15 8.82 3.94
N SER A 95 10.09 9.73 3.72
CA SER A 95 11.50 9.55 4.10
C SER A 95 11.92 10.56 5.17
N THR A 96 12.98 10.19 5.91
CA THR A 96 13.69 11.09 6.80
C THR A 96 14.50 12.12 5.99
N PRO A 97 15.04 13.18 6.64
CA PRO A 97 16.12 13.95 6.05
C PRO A 97 17.31 13.04 5.69
N PRO A 98 18.04 13.32 4.61
CA PRO A 98 19.32 12.69 4.38
C PRO A 98 20.34 13.10 5.46
N ASP A 99 21.35 12.25 5.67
CA ASP A 99 22.43 12.52 6.64
C ASP A 99 23.43 13.53 6.05
N ARG A 100 23.03 14.80 6.03
CA ARG A 100 23.89 15.93 5.64
C ARG A 100 23.41 17.22 6.33
N ALA A 101 24.31 18.19 6.45
CA ALA A 101 23.96 19.53 6.93
C ALA A 101 23.07 20.27 5.89
N GLU A 102 22.21 21.17 6.37
CA GLU A 102 21.37 22.05 5.54
C GLU A 102 20.38 21.31 4.63
N VAL A 103 19.38 20.67 5.23
CA VAL A 103 18.29 20.02 4.52
C VAL A 103 17.00 20.83 4.73
N THR A 104 16.35 21.20 3.64
CA THR A 104 15.01 21.75 3.67
C THR A 104 14.01 20.60 3.45
N CYS A 105 13.17 20.36 4.45
CA CYS A 105 12.08 19.40 4.36
C CYS A 105 10.79 20.09 3.90
N GLY A 106 9.90 19.38 3.22
CA GLY A 106 8.62 19.88 2.75
C GLY A 106 8.24 19.33 1.38
N HIS A 107 7.28 19.97 0.75
CA HIS A 107 6.71 19.53 -0.53
C HIS A 107 7.76 19.32 -1.64
N ASP A 108 8.69 20.24 -1.77
CA ASP A 108 9.74 20.19 -2.81
C ASP A 108 10.99 19.37 -2.40
N ALA A 109 10.96 18.78 -1.21
CA ALA A 109 12.11 17.99 -0.73
C ALA A 109 12.24 16.69 -1.54
N LYS A 110 13.48 16.37 -1.93
CA LYS A 110 13.78 15.10 -2.57
C LYS A 110 13.82 13.98 -1.53
N PRO A 111 13.28 12.79 -1.84
CA PRO A 111 13.27 11.65 -0.92
C PRO A 111 14.63 10.94 -0.88
N GLU A 112 15.67 11.65 -0.42
CA GLU A 112 17.06 11.15 -0.34
C GLU A 112 17.36 10.46 1.00
N GLY A 113 16.46 10.55 1.99
CA GLY A 113 16.60 9.89 3.29
C GLY A 113 16.11 8.44 3.29
N ILE A 114 15.98 7.87 4.47
CA ILE A 114 15.48 6.50 4.65
C ILE A 114 13.96 6.51 4.85
N LEU A 115 13.25 5.49 4.39
CA LEU A 115 11.81 5.33 4.66
C LEU A 115 11.56 5.30 6.17
N THR A 116 10.55 6.02 6.62
CA THR A 116 10.21 6.15 8.04
C THR A 116 8.70 6.01 8.27
N THR A 117 8.34 5.51 9.45
CA THR A 117 6.98 5.53 9.97
C THR A 117 6.82 6.51 11.13
N SER A 118 7.85 7.27 11.43
CA SER A 118 7.88 8.26 12.53
C SER A 118 7.47 9.64 12.04
N PHE A 119 6.39 10.18 12.61
CA PHE A 119 5.93 11.55 12.31
C PHE A 119 6.95 12.64 12.64
N LEU A 120 7.86 12.37 13.59
CA LEU A 120 8.87 13.35 14.01
C LEU A 120 10.05 13.44 13.05
N SER A 121 10.15 12.53 12.09
CA SER A 121 11.26 12.44 11.16
C SER A 121 10.86 12.49 9.69
N ILE A 122 9.67 12.97 9.38
CA ILE A 122 9.21 13.16 8.01
C ILE A 122 9.95 14.35 7.40
N CYS A 123 10.53 14.14 6.23
CA CYS A 123 11.20 15.18 5.44
C CYS A 123 10.64 15.31 4.02
N ALA A 124 10.49 14.21 3.33
CA ALA A 124 10.01 14.20 1.94
C ALA A 124 9.00 13.07 1.71
N GLU A 125 8.09 13.29 0.78
CA GLU A 125 7.20 12.27 0.28
C GLU A 125 7.89 11.43 -0.78
N VAL A 126 7.80 10.10 -0.64
CA VAL A 126 8.37 9.12 -1.58
C VAL A 126 7.30 8.65 -2.56
N LYS A 127 6.10 8.39 -2.03
CA LYS A 127 4.93 7.92 -2.78
C LYS A 127 3.66 8.31 -2.04
N ASP A 128 2.69 8.86 -2.72
CA ASP A 128 1.30 8.98 -2.28
C ASP A 128 0.36 8.62 -3.42
N ASN A 129 0.00 7.35 -3.50
CA ASN A 129 -1.00 6.85 -4.44
C ASN A 129 -2.29 6.42 -3.74
N ARG A 130 -2.60 7.00 -2.59
CA ARG A 130 -3.90 6.79 -1.93
C ARG A 130 -5.03 7.19 -2.87
N LEU A 131 -6.08 6.40 -2.90
CA LEU A 131 -7.23 6.63 -3.79
C LEU A 131 -7.84 8.01 -3.54
N LEU A 132 -7.89 8.83 -4.57
CA LEU A 132 -8.54 10.13 -4.52
C LEU A 132 -10.07 9.97 -4.44
N PRO A 133 -10.77 10.85 -3.69
CA PRO A 133 -12.22 10.76 -3.56
C PRO A 133 -12.95 11.20 -4.82
N VAL A 134 -14.19 10.76 -4.98
CA VAL A 134 -15.13 11.37 -5.91
C VAL A 134 -15.30 12.84 -5.56
N GLY A 135 -15.20 13.72 -6.57
CA GLY A 135 -15.26 15.18 -6.38
C GLY A 135 -13.92 15.81 -5.97
N TYR A 136 -12.81 15.06 -6.09
CA TYR A 136 -11.48 15.65 -5.95
C TYR A 136 -11.28 16.76 -7.00
N LEU A 137 -10.85 17.92 -6.54
CA LEU A 137 -10.72 19.10 -7.39
C LEU A 137 -9.34 19.18 -8.04
N PRO A 138 -9.24 19.69 -9.26
CA PRO A 138 -7.96 20.03 -9.89
C PRO A 138 -7.14 21.01 -9.05
N LEU A 139 -5.84 21.07 -9.29
CA LEU A 139 -4.92 21.89 -8.51
C LEU A 139 -5.29 23.39 -8.47
N PRO A 140 -5.71 24.05 -9.58
CA PRO A 140 -6.10 25.46 -9.54
C PRO A 140 -7.22 25.75 -8.54
N GLU A 141 -8.28 24.94 -8.55
CA GLU A 141 -9.43 25.09 -7.65
C GLU A 141 -9.04 24.81 -6.19
N ARG A 142 -8.14 23.83 -5.95
CA ARG A 142 -7.61 23.57 -4.62
C ARG A 142 -6.80 24.74 -4.08
N LYS A 143 -6.00 25.40 -4.94
CA LYS A 143 -5.27 26.63 -4.60
C LYS A 143 -6.21 27.80 -4.25
N GLU A 144 -7.29 27.97 -4.99
CA GLU A 144 -8.30 28.99 -4.66
C GLU A 144 -8.91 28.75 -3.28
N ILE A 145 -9.25 27.49 -2.97
CA ILE A 145 -9.78 27.11 -1.65
C ILE A 145 -8.75 27.35 -0.56
N ALA A 146 -7.50 26.89 -0.73
CA ALA A 146 -6.43 27.10 0.25
C ALA A 146 -6.26 28.60 0.57
N ARG A 147 -6.18 29.45 -0.44
CA ARG A 147 -6.08 30.91 -0.29
C ARG A 147 -7.29 31.52 0.40
N ALA A 148 -8.50 31.04 0.10
CA ALA A 148 -9.72 31.52 0.75
C ALA A 148 -9.74 31.26 2.27
N PHE A 149 -9.03 30.22 2.72
CA PHE A 149 -8.82 29.89 4.13
C PHE A 149 -7.52 30.47 4.71
N GLY A 150 -6.81 31.30 3.97
CA GLY A 150 -5.56 31.93 4.41
C GLY A 150 -4.34 30.99 4.42
N ALA A 151 -4.42 29.87 3.73
CA ALA A 151 -3.30 28.95 3.55
C ALA A 151 -2.50 29.28 2.28
N GLY A 152 -1.26 28.79 2.21
CA GLY A 152 -0.40 28.88 1.02
C GLY A 152 -0.80 27.88 -0.07
N ASP A 153 -0.23 28.07 -1.26
CA ASP A 153 -0.42 27.18 -2.41
C ASP A 153 0.17 25.78 -2.16
N ASP A 154 1.23 25.70 -1.36
CA ASP A 154 1.90 24.49 -0.91
C ASP A 154 0.92 23.49 -0.25
N LEU A 155 -0.02 23.96 0.57
CA LEU A 155 -1.05 23.08 1.14
C LEU A 155 -1.89 22.39 0.07
N ALA A 156 -2.22 23.10 -1.01
CA ALA A 156 -2.97 22.52 -2.12
C ALA A 156 -2.11 21.52 -2.93
N GLU A 157 -0.83 21.78 -3.05
CA GLU A 157 0.14 20.90 -3.74
C GLU A 157 0.37 19.62 -2.94
N ASP A 158 0.63 19.72 -1.63
CA ASP A 158 0.79 18.58 -0.69
C ASP A 158 -0.44 17.65 -0.65
N SER A 159 -1.62 18.18 -0.94
CA SER A 159 -2.84 17.36 -1.04
C SER A 159 -2.92 16.52 -2.33
N GLY A 160 -1.97 16.67 -3.25
CA GLY A 160 -1.84 15.92 -4.50
C GLY A 160 -1.40 14.47 -4.30
N SER A 161 -1.04 13.81 -5.39
CA SER A 161 -0.51 12.44 -5.40
C SER A 161 0.91 12.44 -5.93
N THR A 162 1.73 11.53 -5.42
CA THR A 162 3.16 11.43 -5.75
C THR A 162 3.47 10.02 -6.24
N ALA A 163 4.35 9.90 -7.23
CA ALA A 163 4.81 8.65 -7.82
C ALA A 163 3.69 7.80 -8.45
N VAL A 164 2.67 8.46 -9.01
CA VAL A 164 1.56 7.82 -9.74
C VAL A 164 1.77 7.82 -11.27
N GLY A 165 2.88 8.40 -11.75
CA GLY A 165 3.19 8.52 -13.18
C GLY A 165 2.16 9.34 -13.93
N GLU A 166 1.79 8.87 -15.12
CA GLU A 166 0.83 9.55 -16.01
C GLU A 166 -0.62 9.02 -15.84
N ASP A 167 -0.93 8.37 -14.70
CA ASP A 167 -2.26 7.81 -14.48
C ASP A 167 -3.34 8.90 -14.48
N PRO A 168 -4.31 8.85 -15.43
CA PRO A 168 -5.35 9.86 -15.54
C PRO A 168 -6.31 9.86 -14.35
N ASP A 169 -6.47 8.75 -13.65
CA ASP A 169 -7.37 8.62 -12.51
C ASP A 169 -6.92 9.51 -11.35
N TYR A 170 -5.61 9.75 -11.23
CA TYR A 170 -5.03 10.64 -10.23
C TYR A 170 -5.05 12.13 -10.62
N ARG A 171 -5.52 12.46 -11.81
CA ARG A 171 -5.79 13.85 -12.24
C ARG A 171 -7.23 14.26 -11.99
N THR A 172 -8.17 13.31 -12.13
CA THR A 172 -9.61 13.55 -12.02
C THR A 172 -10.20 13.11 -10.68
N GLY A 173 -9.53 12.17 -9.99
CA GLY A 173 -10.00 11.56 -8.76
C GLY A 173 -11.22 10.64 -8.96
N GLY A 174 -11.71 10.12 -7.86
CA GLY A 174 -12.90 9.26 -7.84
C GLY A 174 -12.61 7.78 -7.70
N GLY A 175 -11.37 7.33 -7.96
CA GLY A 175 -11.00 5.93 -7.85
C GLY A 175 -9.77 5.59 -8.68
N ASP A 176 -9.65 4.31 -9.06
CA ASP A 176 -8.53 3.77 -9.85
C ASP A 176 -9.03 2.65 -10.78
N ASN A 177 -8.60 2.66 -12.03
CA ASN A 177 -8.85 1.63 -13.05
C ASN A 177 -7.59 0.80 -13.28
N LEU A 178 -7.48 -0.31 -12.57
CA LEU A 178 -6.35 -1.23 -12.67
C LEU A 178 -6.65 -2.37 -13.65
N THR A 179 -5.69 -2.68 -14.52
CA THR A 179 -5.76 -3.80 -15.44
C THR A 179 -4.91 -4.97 -14.94
N TYR A 180 -5.47 -6.19 -14.96
CA TYR A 180 -4.73 -7.43 -14.73
C TYR A 180 -4.53 -8.16 -16.05
N VAL A 181 -3.28 -8.46 -16.41
CA VAL A 181 -2.92 -9.22 -17.60
C VAL A 181 -2.26 -10.52 -17.14
N VAL A 182 -3.06 -11.57 -17.05
CA VAL A 182 -2.59 -12.88 -16.58
C VAL A 182 -2.13 -13.73 -17.75
N PRO A 183 -0.84 -14.11 -17.84
CA PRO A 183 -0.35 -14.98 -18.89
C PRO A 183 -1.02 -16.36 -18.83
N ARG A 184 -1.44 -16.88 -19.98
CA ARG A 184 -2.15 -18.16 -20.03
C ARG A 184 -1.30 -19.33 -19.53
N ASP A 185 -0.02 -19.27 -19.76
CA ASP A 185 0.98 -20.27 -19.32
C ASP A 185 1.28 -20.20 -17.81
N ALA A 186 0.89 -19.11 -17.15
CA ALA A 186 0.95 -19.01 -15.69
C ALA A 186 -0.23 -19.69 -14.98
N LEU A 187 -1.26 -20.11 -15.72
CA LEU A 187 -2.44 -20.76 -15.16
C LEU A 187 -2.23 -22.27 -15.07
N THR A 188 -2.48 -22.85 -13.89
CA THR A 188 -2.37 -24.29 -13.64
C THR A 188 -3.62 -25.09 -14.06
N GLY A 189 -4.66 -24.42 -14.59
CA GLY A 189 -5.92 -25.02 -14.97
C GLY A 189 -6.76 -24.15 -15.90
N THR A 190 -8.03 -24.49 -16.06
CA THR A 190 -8.98 -23.74 -16.90
C THR A 190 -9.69 -22.66 -16.08
N PRO A 191 -9.49 -21.38 -16.38
CA PRO A 191 -10.10 -20.30 -15.63
C PRO A 191 -11.62 -20.23 -15.92
N ALA A 192 -12.42 -20.01 -14.88
CA ALA A 192 -13.88 -19.86 -14.96
C ALA A 192 -14.37 -18.49 -14.46
N SER A 193 -13.71 -17.93 -13.48
CA SER A 193 -14.08 -16.62 -12.91
C SER A 193 -12.87 -15.87 -12.38
N VAL A 194 -13.06 -14.58 -12.13
CA VAL A 194 -12.08 -13.73 -11.43
C VAL A 194 -12.77 -13.11 -10.22
N ARG A 195 -11.96 -12.76 -9.20
CA ARG A 195 -12.43 -12.08 -8.00
C ARG A 195 -11.43 -11.01 -7.60
N ALA A 196 -11.91 -9.83 -7.25
CA ALA A 196 -11.09 -8.75 -6.72
C ALA A 196 -11.58 -8.38 -5.32
N ARG A 197 -10.67 -8.26 -4.36
CA ARG A 197 -10.95 -7.84 -3.00
C ARG A 197 -10.04 -6.69 -2.62
N LEU A 198 -10.60 -5.66 -2.00
CA LEU A 198 -9.85 -4.56 -1.41
C LEU A 198 -9.70 -4.81 0.07
N TYR A 199 -8.48 -4.88 0.54
CA TYR A 199 -8.14 -5.02 1.94
C TYR A 199 -7.50 -3.76 2.49
N TYR A 200 -7.65 -3.57 3.80
CA TYR A 200 -7.04 -2.48 4.56
C TYR A 200 -6.19 -3.05 5.69
N GLN A 201 -5.00 -2.50 5.86
CA GLN A 201 -4.11 -2.77 6.97
C GLN A 201 -3.86 -1.51 7.78
N ALA A 202 -4.37 -1.48 9.02
CA ALA A 202 -4.18 -0.38 9.95
C ALA A 202 -2.73 -0.33 10.49
N THR A 203 -2.15 -1.50 10.67
CA THR A 203 -0.79 -1.71 11.21
C THR A 203 -0.06 -2.73 10.34
N PRO A 204 0.45 -2.31 9.17
CA PRO A 204 1.16 -3.22 8.28
C PRO A 204 2.46 -3.74 8.92
N PRO A 205 2.99 -4.89 8.48
CA PRO A 205 4.16 -5.53 9.07
C PRO A 205 5.37 -4.61 9.22
N PHE A 206 5.63 -3.75 8.26
CA PHE A 206 6.76 -2.82 8.30
C PHE A 206 6.65 -1.78 9.42
N PHE A 207 5.44 -1.31 9.73
CA PHE A 207 5.21 -0.41 10.85
C PHE A 207 5.44 -1.10 12.18
N LEU A 208 4.92 -2.31 12.34
CA LEU A 208 5.08 -3.10 13.55
C LEU A 208 6.54 -3.43 13.81
N GLN A 209 7.28 -3.83 12.77
CA GLN A 209 8.71 -4.10 12.90
C GLN A 209 9.50 -2.86 13.30
N ASP A 210 9.24 -1.70 12.70
CA ASP A 210 9.88 -0.46 13.11
C ASP A 210 9.64 -0.16 14.60
N ARG A 211 8.44 -0.41 15.12
CA ARG A 211 8.12 -0.20 16.55
C ARG A 211 8.80 -1.20 17.46
N PHE A 212 8.75 -2.47 17.13
CA PHE A 212 9.32 -3.52 17.97
C PHE A 212 10.85 -3.56 17.92
N CYS A 213 11.46 -3.12 16.83
CA CYS A 213 12.90 -3.22 16.64
C CYS A 213 13.67 -1.93 16.97
N SER A 214 13.02 -0.78 17.07
CA SER A 214 13.66 0.48 17.44
C SER A 214 13.76 0.69 18.94
N ALA A 215 12.85 0.12 19.72
CA ALA A 215 12.82 0.25 21.18
C ALA A 215 12.85 -1.16 21.82
N ARG A 216 14.04 -1.79 21.83
CA ARG A 216 14.22 -3.16 22.34
C ARG A 216 14.09 -3.21 23.87
N GLY A 217 13.32 -4.18 24.33
CA GLY A 217 13.11 -4.47 25.73
C GLY A 217 12.19 -5.67 25.92
N PRO A 218 12.08 -6.23 27.16
CA PRO A 218 11.28 -7.45 27.40
C PRO A 218 9.84 -7.34 26.92
N ASP A 219 9.21 -6.17 27.07
CA ASP A 219 7.81 -5.96 26.67
C ASP A 219 7.65 -5.87 25.15
N THR A 220 8.56 -5.16 24.47
CA THR A 220 8.57 -5.08 23.01
C THR A 220 8.93 -6.41 22.36
N ASP A 221 9.89 -7.14 22.93
CA ASP A 221 10.26 -8.48 22.45
C ASP A 221 9.07 -9.46 22.60
N ARG A 222 8.33 -9.36 23.70
CA ARG A 222 7.11 -10.14 23.92
C ARG A 222 6.01 -9.78 22.91
N LEU A 223 5.77 -8.49 22.65
CA LEU A 223 4.78 -8.05 21.66
C LEU A 223 5.16 -8.50 20.25
N HIS A 224 6.43 -8.41 19.89
CA HIS A 224 6.95 -8.88 18.61
C HIS A 224 6.68 -10.38 18.44
N TRP A 225 7.01 -11.18 19.48
CA TRP A 225 6.74 -12.62 19.48
C TRP A 225 5.24 -12.91 19.36
N LEU A 226 4.39 -12.27 20.17
CA LEU A 226 2.94 -12.45 20.14
C LEU A 226 2.36 -12.12 18.76
N THR A 227 2.76 -11.01 18.15
CA THR A 227 2.27 -10.58 16.83
C THR A 227 2.52 -11.64 15.77
N GLY A 228 3.69 -12.29 15.80
CA GLY A 228 4.03 -13.37 14.87
C GLY A 228 3.41 -14.72 15.17
N HIS A 229 2.75 -14.88 16.34
CA HIS A 229 2.22 -16.18 16.81
C HIS A 229 0.73 -16.14 17.16
N LEU A 230 0.05 -15.00 16.95
CA LEU A 230 -1.40 -14.93 17.12
C LEU A 230 -2.07 -15.73 16.00
N ASP A 231 -2.95 -16.62 16.42
CA ASP A 231 -3.86 -17.30 15.51
C ASP A 231 -5.07 -16.37 15.25
N LEU A 232 -5.15 -15.84 14.06
CA LEU A 232 -6.24 -14.97 13.60
C LEU A 232 -7.14 -15.67 12.58
N GLU A 233 -6.94 -16.96 12.31
CA GLU A 233 -7.73 -17.73 11.35
C GLU A 233 -9.22 -17.63 11.66
N GLY A 234 -10.02 -17.38 10.63
CA GLY A 234 -11.48 -17.21 10.73
C GLY A 234 -11.94 -15.95 11.47
N SER A 235 -11.03 -15.08 11.92
CA SER A 235 -11.39 -13.79 12.50
C SER A 235 -11.55 -12.72 11.40
N PRO A 236 -12.27 -11.59 11.68
CA PRO A 236 -12.33 -10.47 10.75
C PRO A 236 -10.97 -9.82 10.45
N ALA A 237 -9.96 -10.10 11.25
CA ALA A 237 -8.60 -9.56 11.12
C ALA A 237 -7.58 -10.63 10.67
N GLU A 238 -8.06 -11.71 10.05
CA GLU A 238 -7.22 -12.77 9.49
C GLU A 238 -6.09 -12.18 8.63
N ASP A 239 -4.87 -12.70 8.80
CA ASP A 239 -3.66 -12.19 8.18
C ASP A 239 -3.43 -10.68 8.42
N TRP A 240 -3.85 -10.14 9.54
CA TRP A 240 -3.70 -8.73 9.90
C TRP A 240 -4.28 -7.74 8.87
N LYS A 241 -5.36 -8.12 8.19
CA LYS A 241 -6.05 -7.31 7.20
C LYS A 241 -7.56 -7.31 7.43
N LEU A 242 -8.20 -6.24 7.00
CA LEU A 242 -9.67 -6.08 7.07
C LEU A 242 -10.23 -5.99 5.65
N LEU A 243 -11.24 -6.78 5.35
CA LEU A 243 -11.95 -6.71 4.08
C LEU A 243 -12.75 -5.40 4.00
N VAL A 244 -12.51 -4.60 2.97
CA VAL A 244 -13.23 -3.35 2.70
C VAL A 244 -14.28 -3.53 1.62
N ALA A 245 -13.92 -4.21 0.53
CA ALA A 245 -14.82 -4.46 -0.58
C ALA A 245 -14.48 -5.79 -1.27
N ASP A 246 -15.50 -6.42 -1.85
CA ASP A 246 -15.40 -7.69 -2.57
C ASP A 246 -16.29 -7.66 -3.81
N SER A 247 -15.74 -7.98 -4.97
CA SER A 247 -16.51 -8.08 -6.21
C SER A 247 -17.42 -9.32 -6.24
N GLY A 248 -17.16 -10.29 -5.38
CA GLY A 248 -17.60 -11.67 -5.61
C GLY A 248 -16.94 -12.28 -6.86
N PRO A 249 -17.17 -13.57 -7.13
CA PRO A 249 -16.70 -14.21 -8.35
C PRO A 249 -17.45 -13.65 -9.58
N VAL A 250 -16.69 -13.14 -10.55
CA VAL A 250 -17.19 -12.63 -11.84
C VAL A 250 -16.81 -13.61 -12.93
N LYS A 251 -17.78 -14.19 -13.63
CA LYS A 251 -17.52 -15.15 -14.71
C LYS A 251 -16.72 -14.52 -15.83
N ILE A 252 -15.73 -15.25 -16.34
CA ILE A 252 -14.99 -14.85 -17.53
C ILE A 252 -15.90 -15.04 -18.73
N GLY A 253 -16.11 -13.98 -19.54
CA GLY A 253 -16.84 -14.06 -20.80
C GLY A 253 -16.05 -14.87 -21.83
N ASN A 254 -16.76 -15.62 -22.65
CA ASN A 254 -16.18 -16.33 -23.81
C ASN A 254 -15.85 -15.34 -24.92
#